data_35643601703ea67fe5a4cf62c56fe616
#
_entry.id   35643601703ea67fe5a4cf62c56fe616
#
_cell.length_a   1.000
_cell.length_b   1.000
_cell.length_c   1.000
_cell.angle_alpha   90.00
_cell.angle_beta   90.00
_cell.angle_gamma   90.00
#
_symmetry.space_group_name_H-M   'P 1'
#
loop_
_entity.id
_entity.type
_entity.pdbx_description
1 polymer ?
#
loop_
_entity_poly.entity_id
_entity_poly.type
_entity_poly.pdbx_seq_one_letter_code
_entity_poly.pdbx_strand_id
1 'polypeptide(L)'
;MTMIVQHGRGRSNTRVVDEFNADMLGAPFKVSLRNSVEVTYNKSGEISEYHIPDMDGLLRAVVLQRVLHERKLSGPDIRFLRKCLGIKAKDLAQKIAVTAEHLSRCENKAVPISPASEKLLRLFMFKTAIKLAGYKSDEKKRKLEQALDDLFELVDPVAVHDVGDELVLILGRKMVSPRPANDESEADQPCWDTPKAVAR
;
A
#
# COMPACT_ATOMS: atom_id res chain seq x y z
N MET A 1 10.89 -12.50 22.22
CA MET A 1 10.46 -13.90 22.53
C MET A 1 9.64 -14.37 21.36
N THR A 2 10.25 -15.12 20.44
CA THR A 2 9.72 -15.46 19.11
C THR A 2 8.84 -16.68 19.24
N MET A 3 7.52 -16.56 19.02
CA MET A 3 6.63 -17.73 18.94
C MET A 3 6.80 -18.42 17.59
N ILE A 4 7.35 -19.62 17.61
CA ILE A 4 7.48 -20.50 16.46
C ILE A 4 6.19 -21.30 16.36
N VAL A 5 5.37 -21.07 15.33
CA VAL A 5 4.28 -21.95 14.96
C VAL A 5 4.82 -23.04 14.04
N GLN A 6 5.06 -24.23 14.58
CA GLN A 6 5.43 -25.40 13.79
C GLN A 6 4.18 -26.00 13.15
N HIS A 7 4.10 -25.97 11.80
CA HIS A 7 3.21 -26.85 11.04
C HIS A 7 4.02 -27.98 10.42
N GLY A 8 3.55 -29.20 10.68
CA GLY A 8 4.28 -30.45 10.57
C GLY A 8 4.64 -30.94 9.17
N ARG A 9 5.71 -31.76 9.18
CA ARG A 9 6.16 -32.77 8.24
C ARG A 9 6.52 -32.35 6.81
N GLY A 10 7.67 -31.81 6.70
CA GLY A 10 8.55 -31.66 5.55
C GLY A 10 9.69 -30.77 6.01
N ARG A 11 10.94 -31.20 5.89
CA ARG A 11 12.11 -30.40 6.29
C ARG A 11 12.29 -29.19 5.34
N SER A 12 11.31 -28.30 5.25
CA SER A 12 11.52 -26.99 4.68
C SER A 12 11.80 -26.01 5.82
N ASN A 13 12.92 -25.34 5.80
CA ASN A 13 13.26 -24.24 6.71
C ASN A 13 12.41 -22.98 6.40
N THR A 14 11.17 -23.16 5.95
CA THR A 14 10.27 -22.09 5.57
C THR A 14 9.34 -21.73 6.73
N ARG A 15 9.27 -20.45 7.06
CA ARG A 15 8.35 -19.92 8.09
C ARG A 15 7.84 -18.56 7.72
N VAL A 16 6.65 -18.21 8.21
CA VAL A 16 6.14 -16.84 8.16
C VAL A 16 6.88 -16.02 9.21
N VAL A 17 7.38 -14.85 8.81
CA VAL A 17 8.08 -13.94 9.71
C VAL A 17 7.11 -12.89 10.27
N ASP A 18 7.34 -12.48 11.53
CA ASP A 18 6.50 -11.49 12.21
C ASP A 18 6.57 -10.13 11.52
N GLU A 19 7.75 -9.75 11.02
CA GLU A 19 7.98 -8.50 10.33
C GLU A 19 9.00 -8.68 9.20
N PHE A 20 8.73 -8.06 8.05
CA PHE A 20 9.59 -8.11 6.88
C PHE A 20 9.63 -6.73 6.21
N ASN A 21 10.83 -6.16 6.03
CA ASN A 21 11.00 -4.90 5.31
C ASN A 21 10.97 -5.14 3.80
N ALA A 22 10.02 -4.51 3.12
CA ALA A 22 9.80 -4.67 1.69
C ALA A 22 10.57 -3.63 0.85
N ASP A 23 11.88 -3.46 1.13
CA ASP A 23 12.74 -2.49 0.42
C ASP A 23 12.81 -2.76 -1.09
N MET A 24 12.61 -4.03 -1.50
CA MET A 24 12.58 -4.43 -2.91
C MET A 24 11.44 -3.79 -3.72
N LEU A 25 10.42 -3.22 -3.08
CA LEU A 25 9.37 -2.46 -3.77
C LEU A 25 9.92 -1.16 -4.38
N GLY A 26 11.05 -0.66 -3.88
CA GLY A 26 11.64 0.61 -4.32
C GLY A 26 10.76 1.82 -3.97
N ALA A 27 9.97 1.72 -2.91
CA ALA A 27 9.19 2.82 -2.37
C ALA A 27 10.11 3.90 -1.78
N PRO A 28 9.76 5.19 -1.89
CA PRO A 28 10.54 6.27 -1.28
C PRO A 28 10.28 6.44 0.24
N PHE A 29 9.60 5.49 0.83
CA PHE A 29 9.27 5.38 2.25
C PHE A 29 9.38 3.91 2.65
N LYS A 30 9.48 3.63 3.94
CA LYS A 30 9.54 2.24 4.42
C LYS A 30 8.19 1.55 4.31
N VAL A 31 8.23 0.28 3.90
CA VAL A 31 7.07 -0.62 3.90
C VAL A 31 7.42 -1.84 4.72
N SER A 32 6.72 -2.03 5.85
CA SER A 32 6.87 -3.19 6.72
C SER A 32 5.66 -4.10 6.58
N LEU A 33 5.90 -5.39 6.33
CA LEU A 33 4.90 -6.42 6.16
C LEU A 33 4.84 -7.28 7.42
N ARG A 34 3.67 -7.38 8.05
CA ARG A 34 3.48 -8.15 9.29
C ARG A 34 2.78 -9.47 9.03
N ASN A 35 3.37 -10.56 9.52
CA ASN A 35 2.80 -11.91 9.49
C ASN A 35 2.29 -12.33 8.10
N SER A 36 3.01 -11.95 7.03
CA SER A 36 2.50 -12.07 5.65
C SER A 36 3.51 -12.63 4.67
N VAL A 37 4.76 -12.78 5.08
CA VAL A 37 5.87 -13.19 4.20
C VAL A 37 6.41 -14.52 4.67
N GLU A 38 6.47 -15.48 3.75
CA GLU A 38 7.13 -16.76 3.96
C GLU A 38 8.61 -16.63 3.61
N VAL A 39 9.48 -17.03 4.53
CA VAL A 39 10.93 -16.94 4.36
C VAL A 39 11.53 -18.32 4.51
N THR A 40 12.35 -18.72 3.55
CA THR A 40 13.13 -19.96 3.58
C THR A 40 14.57 -19.67 3.96
N TYR A 41 15.08 -20.40 4.91
CA TYR A 41 16.45 -20.26 5.40
C TYR A 41 17.35 -21.38 4.85
N ASN A 42 18.58 -21.02 4.50
CA ASN A 42 19.61 -21.98 4.13
C ASN A 42 20.16 -22.70 5.36
N LYS A 43 21.11 -23.63 5.16
CA LYS A 43 21.75 -24.38 6.26
C LYS A 43 22.57 -23.49 7.20
N SER A 44 22.99 -22.31 6.75
CA SER A 44 23.73 -21.32 7.54
C SER A 44 22.83 -20.42 8.37
N GLY A 45 21.48 -20.54 8.22
CA GLY A 45 20.52 -19.68 8.92
C GLY A 45 20.25 -18.33 8.25
N GLU A 46 20.76 -18.12 7.03
CA GLU A 46 20.51 -16.93 6.23
C GLU A 46 19.30 -17.11 5.35
N ILE A 47 18.62 -16.01 5.01
CA ILE A 47 17.48 -16.02 4.09
C ILE A 47 17.97 -16.40 2.69
N SER A 48 17.50 -17.54 2.19
CA SER A 48 17.79 -18.01 0.83
C SER A 48 16.69 -17.59 -0.15
N GLU A 49 15.46 -17.52 0.33
CA GLU A 49 14.28 -17.18 -0.51
C GLU A 49 13.20 -16.57 0.37
N TYR A 50 12.39 -15.71 -0.21
CA TYR A 50 11.16 -15.21 0.42
C TYR A 50 10.01 -15.19 -0.59
N HIS A 51 8.82 -15.39 -0.10
CA HIS A 51 7.59 -15.34 -0.87
C HIS A 51 6.60 -14.32 -0.29
N ILE A 52 6.26 -13.31 -1.09
CA ILE A 52 5.23 -12.33 -0.77
C ILE A 52 3.98 -12.69 -1.59
N PRO A 53 2.90 -13.13 -0.94
CA PRO A 53 1.69 -13.50 -1.66
C PRO A 53 0.99 -12.26 -2.22
N ASP A 54 0.35 -12.39 -3.39
CA ASP A 54 -0.45 -11.34 -4.01
C ASP A 54 0.28 -9.98 -4.10
N MET A 55 1.36 -9.94 -4.84
CA MET A 55 2.17 -8.72 -5.03
C MET A 55 1.34 -7.55 -5.58
N ASP A 56 0.43 -7.82 -6.52
CA ASP A 56 -0.44 -6.79 -7.09
C ASP A 56 -1.41 -6.20 -6.05
N GLY A 57 -1.95 -7.06 -5.17
CA GLY A 57 -2.77 -6.62 -4.06
C GLY A 57 -1.96 -5.79 -3.06
N LEU A 58 -0.72 -6.20 -2.76
CA LEU A 58 0.19 -5.43 -1.92
C LEU A 58 0.43 -4.04 -2.49
N LEU A 59 0.81 -3.92 -3.76
CA LEU A 59 1.05 -2.62 -4.39
C LEU A 59 -0.18 -1.72 -4.33
N ARG A 60 -1.38 -2.26 -4.56
CA ARG A 60 -2.64 -1.50 -4.41
C ARG A 60 -2.89 -1.06 -2.97
N ALA A 61 -2.61 -1.92 -1.99
CA ALA A 61 -2.76 -1.58 -0.56
C ALA A 61 -1.77 -0.48 -0.14
N VAL A 62 -0.52 -0.56 -0.60
CA VAL A 62 0.49 0.51 -0.40
C VAL A 62 0.01 1.84 -0.99
N VAL A 63 -0.53 1.82 -2.22
CA VAL A 63 -1.09 3.03 -2.84
C VAL A 63 -2.21 3.60 -1.99
N LEU A 64 -3.20 2.78 -1.59
CA LEU A 64 -4.35 3.24 -0.79
C LEU A 64 -3.88 3.81 0.55
N GLN A 65 -2.97 3.13 1.25
CA GLN A 65 -2.47 3.59 2.53
C GLN A 65 -1.71 4.92 2.39
N ARG A 66 -0.90 5.09 1.33
CA ARG A 66 -0.13 6.32 1.11
C ARG A 66 -1.00 7.49 0.68
N VAL A 67 -1.99 7.29 -0.21
CA VAL A 67 -2.87 8.39 -0.66
C VAL A 67 -3.85 8.84 0.42
N LEU A 68 -4.17 7.97 1.39
CA LEU A 68 -5.00 8.29 2.56
C LEU A 68 -4.19 8.81 3.75
N HIS A 69 -2.86 8.80 3.66
CA HIS A 69 -2.00 9.34 4.71
C HIS A 69 -1.96 10.87 4.62
N GLU A 70 -2.07 11.56 5.77
CA GLU A 70 -2.11 13.02 5.85
C GLU A 70 -0.84 13.72 5.33
N ARG A 71 0.33 13.09 5.45
CA ARG A 71 1.59 13.66 5.00
C ARG A 71 1.55 13.95 3.50
N LYS A 72 1.98 15.17 3.12
CA LYS A 72 2.11 15.62 1.73
C LYS A 72 2.85 14.61 0.86
N LEU A 73 2.41 14.45 -0.39
CA LEU A 73 3.09 13.60 -1.36
C LEU A 73 4.35 14.29 -1.88
N SER A 74 5.47 13.61 -1.75
CA SER A 74 6.72 14.03 -2.40
C SER A 74 6.72 13.64 -3.89
N GLY A 75 7.62 14.24 -4.68
CA GLY A 75 7.77 13.86 -6.08
C GLY A 75 8.07 12.37 -6.30
N PRO A 76 9.01 11.77 -5.54
CA PRO A 76 9.23 10.32 -5.56
C PRO A 76 8.01 9.50 -5.19
N ASP A 77 7.17 9.94 -4.21
CA ASP A 77 5.92 9.26 -3.89
C ASP A 77 5.00 9.21 -5.12
N ILE A 78 4.78 10.36 -5.75
CA ILE A 78 3.92 10.48 -6.94
C ILE A 78 4.39 9.51 -8.03
N ARG A 79 5.68 9.50 -8.30
CA ARG A 79 6.29 8.63 -9.31
C ARG A 79 6.12 7.15 -8.97
N PHE A 80 6.36 6.77 -7.73
CA PHE A 80 6.22 5.41 -7.25
C PHE A 80 4.75 4.94 -7.34
N LEU A 81 3.82 5.69 -6.75
CA LEU A 81 2.40 5.36 -6.72
C LEU A 81 1.81 5.23 -8.15
N ARG A 82 2.19 6.16 -9.04
CA ARG A 82 1.78 6.09 -10.45
C ARG A 82 2.26 4.80 -11.12
N LYS A 83 3.50 4.40 -10.88
CA LYS A 83 4.06 3.15 -11.43
C LYS A 83 3.36 1.91 -10.88
N CYS A 84 3.06 1.87 -9.58
CA CYS A 84 2.30 0.79 -8.93
C CYS A 84 0.93 0.57 -9.57
N LEU A 85 0.29 1.64 -10.06
CA LEU A 85 -1.01 1.58 -10.75
C LEU A 85 -0.89 1.42 -12.28
N GLY A 86 0.31 1.31 -12.84
CA GLY A 86 0.53 1.19 -14.28
C GLY A 86 0.14 2.44 -15.08
N ILE A 87 0.04 3.62 -14.45
CA ILE A 87 -0.41 4.85 -15.08
C ILE A 87 0.76 5.54 -15.80
N LYS A 88 0.57 5.91 -17.07
CA LYS A 88 1.56 6.72 -17.81
C LYS A 88 1.58 8.17 -17.28
N ALA A 89 2.76 8.80 -17.25
CA ALA A 89 2.90 10.17 -16.78
C ALA A 89 2.01 11.16 -17.54
N LYS A 90 1.91 11.02 -18.86
CA LYS A 90 1.04 11.86 -19.70
C LYS A 90 -0.43 11.76 -19.29
N ASP A 91 -0.90 10.52 -19.03
CA ASP A 91 -2.30 10.28 -18.66
C ASP A 91 -2.60 10.85 -17.28
N LEU A 92 -1.68 10.68 -16.32
CA LEU A 92 -1.82 11.29 -14.98
C LEU A 92 -1.86 12.82 -15.07
N ALA A 93 -0.93 13.43 -15.81
CA ALA A 93 -0.85 14.87 -15.98
C ALA A 93 -2.19 15.45 -16.49
N GLN A 94 -2.77 14.81 -17.52
CA GLN A 94 -4.07 15.18 -18.05
C GLN A 94 -5.19 15.09 -17.00
N LYS A 95 -5.19 14.02 -16.17
CA LYS A 95 -6.22 13.80 -15.15
C LYS A 95 -6.18 14.81 -14.00
N ILE A 96 -5.02 15.35 -13.69
CA ILE A 96 -4.83 16.36 -12.63
C ILE A 96 -4.68 17.78 -13.17
N ALA A 97 -5.02 17.98 -14.45
CA ALA A 97 -5.00 19.28 -15.12
C ALA A 97 -3.65 20.02 -15.08
N VAL A 98 -2.54 19.29 -15.26
CA VAL A 98 -1.20 19.86 -15.40
C VAL A 98 -0.54 19.42 -16.71
N THR A 99 0.53 20.09 -17.12
CA THR A 99 1.33 19.64 -18.27
C THR A 99 2.21 18.45 -17.91
N ALA A 100 2.57 17.64 -18.89
CA ALA A 100 3.47 16.50 -18.69
C ALA A 100 4.85 16.94 -18.17
N GLU A 101 5.35 18.08 -18.63
CA GLU A 101 6.61 18.69 -18.17
C GLU A 101 6.51 19.13 -16.70
N HIS A 102 5.38 19.76 -16.32
CA HIS A 102 5.16 20.16 -14.92
C HIS A 102 5.13 18.93 -14.00
N LEU A 103 4.37 17.89 -14.37
CA LEU A 103 4.37 16.64 -13.61
C LEU A 103 5.77 16.03 -13.51
N SER A 104 6.52 15.99 -14.60
CA SER A 104 7.90 15.47 -14.60
C SER A 104 8.80 16.26 -13.64
N ARG A 105 8.67 17.58 -13.61
CA ARG A 105 9.42 18.41 -12.66
C ARG A 105 9.01 18.15 -11.22
N CYS A 106 7.72 17.93 -10.96
CA CYS A 106 7.22 17.51 -9.64
C CYS A 106 7.81 16.15 -9.22
N GLU A 107 7.74 15.14 -10.09
CA GLU A 107 8.27 13.80 -9.83
C GLU A 107 9.78 13.78 -9.55
N ASN A 108 10.53 14.73 -10.14
CA ASN A 108 11.97 14.88 -9.95
C ASN A 108 12.34 15.90 -8.83
N LYS A 109 11.41 16.28 -7.98
CA LYS A 109 11.59 17.24 -6.86
C LYS A 109 11.99 18.66 -7.29
N ALA A 110 11.92 19.01 -8.57
CA ALA A 110 12.29 20.35 -9.04
C ALA A 110 11.28 21.42 -8.60
N VAL A 111 10.00 21.04 -8.48
CA VAL A 111 8.92 21.90 -8.00
C VAL A 111 7.92 21.07 -7.17
N PRO A 112 7.32 21.64 -6.12
CA PRO A 112 6.27 20.99 -5.39
C PRO A 112 4.99 20.93 -6.22
N ILE A 113 4.18 19.87 -6.04
CA ILE A 113 2.83 19.84 -6.58
C ILE A 113 1.93 20.83 -5.81
N SER A 114 1.02 21.49 -6.52
CA SER A 114 0.05 22.39 -5.87
C SER A 114 -0.93 21.63 -5.01
N PRO A 115 -1.49 22.22 -3.93
CA PRO A 115 -2.49 21.56 -3.09
C PRO A 115 -3.70 21.05 -3.88
N ALA A 116 -4.21 21.84 -4.81
CA ALA A 116 -5.36 21.44 -5.65
C ALA A 116 -5.02 20.26 -6.55
N SER A 117 -3.86 20.28 -7.21
CA SER A 117 -3.42 19.16 -8.05
C SER A 117 -3.13 17.91 -7.23
N GLU A 118 -2.64 18.05 -5.99
CA GLU A 118 -2.42 16.92 -5.08
C GLU A 118 -3.75 16.29 -4.66
N LYS A 119 -4.78 17.08 -4.33
CA LYS A 119 -6.13 16.56 -4.04
C LYS A 119 -6.68 15.75 -5.22
N LEU A 120 -6.61 16.29 -6.43
CA LEU A 120 -7.04 15.58 -7.65
C LEU A 120 -6.23 14.30 -7.89
N LEU A 121 -4.93 14.34 -7.66
CA LEU A 121 -4.04 13.18 -7.79
C LEU A 121 -4.42 12.08 -6.80
N ARG A 122 -4.60 12.41 -5.53
CA ARG A 122 -5.02 11.46 -4.49
C ARG A 122 -6.37 10.83 -4.83
N LEU A 123 -7.35 11.63 -5.22
CA LEU A 123 -8.67 11.14 -5.64
C LEU A 123 -8.58 10.19 -6.84
N PHE A 124 -7.80 10.56 -7.85
CA PHE A 124 -7.64 9.75 -9.06
C PHE A 124 -6.93 8.42 -8.76
N MET A 125 -5.83 8.45 -8.00
CA MET A 125 -5.11 7.25 -7.61
C MET A 125 -5.95 6.33 -6.72
N PHE A 126 -6.68 6.90 -5.76
CA PHE A 126 -7.60 6.18 -4.90
C PHE A 126 -8.66 5.42 -5.71
N LYS A 127 -9.39 6.12 -6.58
CA LYS A 127 -10.42 5.50 -7.43
C LYS A 127 -9.84 4.42 -8.34
N THR A 128 -8.64 4.64 -8.88
CA THR A 128 -7.96 3.66 -9.74
C THR A 128 -7.56 2.42 -8.93
N ALA A 129 -6.99 2.60 -7.73
CA ALA A 129 -6.60 1.49 -6.87
C ALA A 129 -7.80 0.64 -6.44
N ILE A 130 -8.92 1.27 -6.05
CA ILE A 130 -10.17 0.56 -5.70
C ILE A 130 -10.71 -0.23 -6.89
N LYS A 131 -10.74 0.39 -8.08
CA LYS A 131 -11.21 -0.28 -9.30
C LYS A 131 -10.36 -1.51 -9.62
N LEU A 132 -9.03 -1.40 -9.55
CA LEU A 132 -8.10 -2.50 -9.81
C LEU A 132 -8.15 -3.58 -8.71
N ALA A 133 -8.45 -3.20 -7.47
CA ALA A 133 -8.58 -4.14 -6.37
C ALA A 133 -9.82 -5.03 -6.47
N GLY A 134 -10.85 -4.60 -7.23
CA GLY A 134 -12.06 -5.38 -7.45
C GLY A 134 -12.81 -5.73 -6.17
N TYR A 135 -12.79 -4.84 -5.16
CA TYR A 135 -13.50 -5.09 -3.90
C TYR A 135 -14.98 -5.40 -4.17
N LYS A 136 -15.42 -6.58 -3.73
CA LYS A 136 -16.81 -7.01 -3.83
C LYS A 136 -17.69 -6.42 -2.72
N SER A 137 -17.13 -6.23 -1.52
CA SER A 137 -17.83 -5.70 -0.36
C SER A 137 -18.09 -4.19 -0.48
N ASP A 138 -19.36 -3.81 -0.50
CA ASP A 138 -19.77 -2.39 -0.52
C ASP A 138 -19.45 -1.70 0.83
N GLU A 139 -19.44 -2.43 1.93
CA GLU A 139 -19.04 -1.90 3.23
C GLU A 139 -17.56 -1.48 3.23
N LYS A 140 -16.69 -2.32 2.65
CA LYS A 140 -15.27 -2.02 2.54
C LYS A 140 -15.02 -0.80 1.65
N LYS A 141 -15.75 -0.68 0.53
CA LYS A 141 -15.67 0.49 -0.34
C LYS A 141 -16.10 1.76 0.40
N ARG A 142 -17.25 1.72 1.10
CA ARG A 142 -17.75 2.88 1.88
C ARG A 142 -16.77 3.32 2.96
N LYS A 143 -16.16 2.39 3.71
CA LYS A 143 -15.14 2.74 4.72
C LYS A 143 -13.93 3.45 4.11
N LEU A 144 -13.50 3.02 2.92
CA LEU A 144 -12.39 3.65 2.21
C LEU A 144 -12.78 5.03 1.64
N GLU A 145 -13.98 5.18 1.12
CA GLU A 145 -14.51 6.45 0.63
C GLU A 145 -14.65 7.45 1.79
N GLN A 146 -15.20 7.02 2.92
CA GLN A 146 -15.26 7.85 4.12
C GLN A 146 -13.87 8.30 4.59
N ALA A 147 -12.88 7.42 4.60
CA ALA A 147 -11.51 7.79 4.95
C ALA A 147 -10.89 8.82 3.99
N LEU A 148 -11.29 8.81 2.72
CA LEU A 148 -10.87 9.82 1.76
C LEU A 148 -11.56 11.16 1.99
N ASP A 149 -12.87 11.14 2.29
CA ASP A 149 -13.64 12.34 2.59
C ASP A 149 -13.12 12.99 3.88
N ASP A 150 -12.91 12.21 4.94
CA ASP A 150 -12.30 12.67 6.20
C ASP A 150 -10.93 13.31 5.95
N LEU A 151 -10.11 12.72 5.08
CA LEU A 151 -8.82 13.30 4.71
C LEU A 151 -8.99 14.68 4.04
N PHE A 152 -9.97 14.83 3.17
CA PHE A 152 -10.17 16.08 2.42
C PHE A 152 -10.81 17.19 3.26
N GLU A 153 -11.56 16.83 4.32
CA GLU A 153 -12.10 17.79 5.28
C GLU A 153 -11.08 18.25 6.30
N LEU A 154 -10.23 17.32 6.78
CA LEU A 154 -9.27 17.57 7.85
C LEU A 154 -7.97 18.20 7.35
N VAL A 155 -7.59 17.90 6.12
CA VAL A 155 -6.31 18.28 5.58
C VAL A 155 -6.54 19.27 4.45
N ASP A 156 -6.34 20.53 4.72
CA ASP A 156 -5.61 21.32 3.75
C ASP A 156 -4.30 20.55 3.58
N PRO A 157 -3.96 19.99 2.40
CA PRO A 157 -2.69 19.30 2.22
C PRO A 157 -1.57 20.34 2.19
N VAL A 158 -1.45 21.00 3.30
CA VAL A 158 -0.41 21.93 3.62
C VAL A 158 0.57 21.19 4.48
N ALA A 159 1.68 20.89 3.84
CA ALA A 159 2.94 20.91 4.53
C ALA A 159 2.85 20.55 6.02
N VAL A 160 2.61 19.30 6.35
CA VAL A 160 3.33 18.82 7.52
C VAL A 160 4.79 18.92 7.09
N HIS A 161 5.43 19.99 7.53
CA HIS A 161 6.85 20.14 7.37
C HIS A 161 7.48 18.85 7.82
N ASP A 162 8.32 18.33 7.00
CA ASP A 162 9.13 17.15 7.18
C ASP A 162 9.96 17.32 8.46
N VAL A 163 9.34 17.03 9.60
CA VAL A 163 10.05 16.93 10.86
C VAL A 163 10.57 15.50 10.91
N GLY A 164 11.66 15.29 10.18
CA GLY A 164 12.67 14.28 10.49
C GLY A 164 12.27 12.80 10.56
N ASP A 165 11.00 12.46 10.75
CA ASP A 165 10.59 11.08 10.93
C ASP A 165 10.33 10.39 9.60
N GLU A 166 11.04 9.29 9.40
CA GLU A 166 10.87 8.44 8.23
C GLU A 166 9.43 7.87 8.20
N LEU A 167 8.76 8.02 7.05
CA LEU A 167 7.43 7.46 6.86
C LEU A 167 7.53 5.93 6.79
N VAL A 168 6.84 5.24 7.68
CA VAL A 168 6.74 3.77 7.69
C VAL A 168 5.28 3.37 7.48
N LEU A 169 4.99 2.68 6.39
CA LEU A 169 3.69 2.04 6.16
C LEU A 169 3.75 0.60 6.65
N ILE A 170 2.80 0.22 7.50
CA ILE A 170 2.70 -1.13 8.06
C ILE A 170 1.48 -1.81 7.45
N LEU A 171 1.70 -2.93 6.76
CA LEU A 171 0.67 -3.72 6.15
C LEU A 171 0.69 -5.15 6.68
N GLY A 172 -0.49 -5.70 6.91
CA GLY A 172 -0.70 -7.11 7.23
C GLY A 172 -1.60 -7.77 6.20
N ARG A 173 -1.62 -9.08 6.19
CA ARG A 173 -2.55 -9.86 5.38
C ARG A 173 -3.42 -10.69 6.30
N LYS A 174 -4.74 -10.54 6.18
CA LYS A 174 -5.66 -11.43 6.89
C LYS A 174 -5.55 -12.82 6.28
N MET A 175 -5.05 -13.77 7.06
CA MET A 175 -5.12 -15.17 6.70
C MET A 175 -6.56 -15.63 6.92
N VAL A 176 -7.22 -16.06 5.86
CA VAL A 176 -8.54 -16.69 5.98
C VAL A 176 -8.31 -18.09 6.50
N SER A 177 -8.88 -18.42 7.66
CA SER A 177 -8.88 -19.79 8.18
C SER A 177 -9.57 -20.72 7.18
N PRO A 178 -9.06 -21.95 6.97
CA PRO A 178 -9.73 -22.91 6.09
C PRO A 178 -11.16 -23.13 6.56
N ARG A 179 -12.13 -22.84 5.70
CA ARG A 179 -13.55 -23.07 5.95
C ARG A 179 -13.92 -24.54 5.78
N PRO A 180 -14.94 -25.03 6.53
CA PRO A 180 -15.57 -26.29 6.19
C PRO A 180 -16.22 -26.21 4.81
N ALA A 181 -16.14 -27.30 4.04
CA ALA A 181 -16.48 -27.40 2.61
C ALA A 181 -17.93 -27.06 2.20
N ASN A 182 -18.81 -26.73 3.14
CA ASN A 182 -20.26 -26.56 2.91
C ASN A 182 -20.76 -25.11 3.08
N ASP A 183 -19.89 -24.12 3.21
CA ASP A 183 -20.30 -22.72 3.39
C ASP A 183 -20.06 -21.92 2.11
N GLU A 184 -21.15 -21.74 1.31
CA GLU A 184 -21.17 -20.96 0.06
C GLU A 184 -21.24 -19.44 0.30
N SER A 185 -21.19 -18.96 1.55
CA SER A 185 -21.13 -17.52 1.81
C SER A 185 -19.85 -16.94 1.22
N GLU A 186 -19.96 -15.80 0.55
CA GLU A 186 -18.86 -15.11 -0.14
C GLU A 186 -17.57 -15.11 0.70
N ALA A 187 -16.64 -15.96 0.29
CA ALA A 187 -15.34 -16.06 0.93
C ALA A 187 -14.62 -14.71 0.79
N ASP A 188 -14.37 -14.06 1.91
CA ASP A 188 -13.43 -12.95 1.97
C ASP A 188 -12.08 -13.49 1.49
N GLN A 189 -11.71 -13.20 0.25
CA GLN A 189 -10.40 -13.63 -0.26
C GLN A 189 -9.31 -13.01 0.62
N PRO A 190 -8.23 -13.76 0.91
CA PRO A 190 -7.11 -13.21 1.65
C PRO A 190 -6.65 -11.93 0.97
N CYS A 191 -6.79 -10.81 1.64
CA CYS A 191 -6.41 -9.51 1.08
C CYS A 191 -5.51 -8.77 2.07
N TRP A 192 -4.70 -7.87 1.52
CA TRP A 192 -3.90 -6.95 2.32
C TRP A 192 -4.82 -6.02 3.12
N ASP A 193 -4.38 -5.65 4.31
CA ASP A 193 -5.13 -4.75 5.18
C ASP A 193 -5.40 -3.43 4.46
N THR A 194 -6.64 -2.99 4.56
CA THR A 194 -6.99 -1.64 4.12
C THR A 194 -6.56 -0.64 5.18
N PRO A 195 -6.19 0.59 4.78
CA PRO A 195 -5.92 1.65 5.75
C PRO A 195 -7.06 1.77 6.74
N LYS A 196 -6.73 1.83 8.01
CA LYS A 196 -7.70 2.26 9.03
C LYS A 196 -7.88 3.75 8.85
N ALA A 197 -9.12 4.24 8.98
CA ALA A 197 -9.36 5.67 9.10
C ALA A 197 -8.41 6.23 10.17
N VAL A 198 -7.78 7.37 9.86
CA VAL A 198 -6.89 8.04 10.81
C VAL A 198 -7.72 8.29 12.07
N ALA A 199 -7.41 7.58 13.15
CA ALA A 199 -8.03 7.85 14.43
C ALA A 199 -7.52 9.22 14.90
N ARG A 200 -8.46 10.11 15.21
CA ARG A 200 -8.20 11.42 15.82
C ARG A 200 -7.60 11.27 17.22
#